data_4dd6a11f517aa27d723c0932bfb8dd7e
#
_entry.id   4dd6a11f517aa27d723c0932bfb8dd7e
#
_cell.length_a   1.000
_cell.length_b   1.000
_cell.length_c   1.000
_cell.angle_alpha   90.00
_cell.angle_beta   90.00
_cell.angle_gamma   90.00
#
_symmetry.space_group_name_H-M   'P 1'
#
loop_
_entity.id
_entity.type
_entity.pdbx_description
1 polymer ?
#
loop_
_entity_poly.entity_id
_entity_poly.type
_entity_poly.pdbx_seq_one_letter_code
_entity_poly.pdbx_strand_id
1 'polypeptide(L)'
;MKNLNNIKNILFDCDGVLYEDLDAVFGQVSKKMTQYISNKLNVNLKKAKELQTSYFHKYNTSLNGLMIHHKVDPKDFLKFVHDIDLSCLNKNDILRNELINLNLKKYVFTNGSREHAENIIRQLGIEDLFDDIFDIVDAKYFPKPDPNNYDLMLKKFQIDPKETLYIEDIAKNLSIAKKLGTTTVWLINEEQWGKKDSDKEFIDYKIKNVSLFLKEIRLLKSA
;
A
#
# COMPACT_ATOMS: atom_id res chain seq x y z
N MET A 1 21.81 -1.01 -12.74
CA MET A 1 20.62 -1.65 -12.11
C MET A 1 21.09 -2.34 -10.84
N LYS A 2 20.35 -2.23 -9.73
CA LYS A 2 20.63 -3.05 -8.54
C LYS A 2 20.48 -4.53 -8.90
N ASN A 3 21.31 -5.37 -8.31
CA ASN A 3 21.28 -6.81 -8.57
C ASN A 3 20.01 -7.41 -7.91
N LEU A 4 19.03 -7.84 -8.70
CA LEU A 4 17.80 -8.49 -8.24
C LEU A 4 18.01 -9.95 -7.82
N ASN A 5 19.18 -10.54 -8.06
CA ASN A 5 19.46 -11.95 -7.74
C ASN A 5 19.44 -12.23 -6.24
N ASN A 6 19.81 -11.25 -5.42
CA ASN A 6 19.85 -11.40 -3.96
C ASN A 6 18.49 -11.19 -3.25
N ILE A 7 17.45 -10.83 -4.00
CA ILE A 7 16.12 -10.61 -3.43
C ILE A 7 15.51 -11.94 -3.01
N LYS A 8 15.05 -12.00 -1.75
CA LYS A 8 14.36 -13.13 -1.13
C LYS A 8 12.92 -12.81 -0.75
N ASN A 9 12.61 -11.53 -0.59
CA ASN A 9 11.31 -11.05 -0.13
C ASN A 9 10.77 -9.97 -1.05
N ILE A 10 9.44 -9.95 -1.24
CA ILE A 10 8.74 -8.85 -1.88
C ILE A 10 7.66 -8.31 -0.95
N LEU A 11 7.68 -7.00 -0.76
CA LEU A 11 6.60 -6.24 -0.14
C LEU A 11 5.75 -5.61 -1.25
N PHE A 12 4.45 -5.72 -1.12
CA PHE A 12 3.48 -5.05 -1.99
C PHE A 12 2.65 -4.08 -1.15
N ASP A 13 2.51 -2.83 -1.58
CA ASP A 13 1.35 -2.08 -1.13
C ASP A 13 0.06 -2.75 -1.65
N CYS A 14 -1.06 -2.46 -1.03
CA CYS A 14 -2.35 -3.05 -1.40
C CYS A 14 -3.07 -2.20 -2.43
N ASP A 15 -3.49 -1.00 -2.01
CA ASP A 15 -4.32 -0.12 -2.83
C ASP A 15 -3.49 0.53 -3.95
N GLY A 16 -3.95 0.37 -5.19
CA GLY A 16 -3.24 0.89 -6.36
C GLY A 16 -2.02 0.07 -6.81
N VAL A 17 -1.70 -1.05 -6.14
CA VAL A 17 -0.61 -1.96 -6.53
C VAL A 17 -1.12 -3.34 -6.92
N LEU A 18 -2.00 -3.95 -6.11
CA LEU A 18 -2.51 -5.30 -6.38
C LEU A 18 -3.67 -5.33 -7.37
N TYR A 19 -4.29 -4.18 -7.64
CA TYR A 19 -5.37 -4.02 -8.63
C TYR A 19 -5.20 -2.70 -9.39
N GLU A 20 -5.71 -2.64 -10.63
CA GLU A 20 -5.48 -1.51 -11.55
C GLU A 20 -6.55 -0.41 -11.44
N ASP A 21 -7.82 -0.77 -11.17
CA ASP A 21 -8.92 0.21 -11.09
C ASP A 21 -8.99 0.84 -9.68
N LEU A 22 -8.08 1.78 -9.44
CA LEU A 22 -8.00 2.49 -8.17
C LEU A 22 -9.29 3.27 -7.87
N ASP A 23 -9.93 3.86 -8.87
CA ASP A 23 -11.15 4.65 -8.68
C ASP A 23 -12.34 3.78 -8.29
N ALA A 24 -12.46 2.57 -8.83
CA ALA A 24 -13.56 1.67 -8.52
C ALA A 24 -13.51 1.18 -7.05
N VAL A 25 -12.32 1.02 -6.49
CA VAL A 25 -12.14 0.54 -5.10
C VAL A 25 -11.84 1.71 -4.16
N PHE A 26 -10.67 2.36 -4.30
CA PHE A 26 -10.25 3.43 -3.41
C PHE A 26 -11.13 4.68 -3.52
N GLY A 27 -11.78 4.89 -4.67
CA GLY A 27 -12.81 5.92 -4.82
C GLY A 27 -13.97 5.75 -3.85
N GLN A 28 -14.40 4.50 -3.57
CA GLN A 28 -15.43 4.21 -2.55
C GLN A 28 -14.90 4.48 -1.15
N VAL A 29 -13.68 4.04 -0.81
CA VAL A 29 -13.00 4.33 0.46
C VAL A 29 -12.93 5.84 0.69
N SER A 30 -12.51 6.60 -0.33
CA SER A 30 -12.41 8.07 -0.26
C SER A 30 -13.76 8.74 0.00
N LYS A 31 -14.85 8.25 -0.63
CA LYS A 31 -16.22 8.74 -0.37
C LYS A 31 -16.67 8.43 1.07
N LYS A 32 -16.41 7.21 1.53
CA LYS A 32 -16.70 6.79 2.92
C LYS A 32 -15.90 7.61 3.94
N MET A 33 -14.62 7.91 3.68
CA MET A 33 -13.82 8.83 4.51
C MET A 33 -14.47 10.21 4.62
N THR A 34 -14.87 10.80 3.49
CA THR A 34 -15.56 12.10 3.48
C THR A 34 -16.87 12.04 4.30
N GLN A 35 -17.66 10.98 4.12
CA GLN A 35 -18.90 10.78 4.85
C GLN A 35 -18.67 10.63 6.35
N TYR A 36 -17.68 9.82 6.75
CA TYR A 36 -17.31 9.65 8.16
C TYR A 36 -16.93 10.98 8.82
N ILE A 37 -16.07 11.77 8.15
CA ILE A 37 -15.63 13.08 8.64
C ILE A 37 -16.82 14.04 8.77
N SER A 38 -17.70 14.08 7.76
CA SER A 38 -18.91 14.90 7.77
C SER A 38 -19.79 14.59 8.99
N ASN A 39 -20.06 13.31 9.22
CA ASN A 39 -20.90 12.85 10.34
C ASN A 39 -20.23 13.10 11.70
N LYS A 40 -18.94 12.75 11.81
CA LYS A 40 -18.21 12.80 13.09
C LYS A 40 -17.96 14.23 13.55
N LEU A 41 -17.71 15.16 12.63
CA LEU A 41 -17.39 16.56 12.94
C LEU A 41 -18.56 17.51 12.72
N ASN A 42 -19.72 16.99 12.30
CA ASN A 42 -20.92 17.78 12.00
C ASN A 42 -20.62 18.94 11.01
N VAL A 43 -19.91 18.64 9.92
CA VAL A 43 -19.59 19.58 8.85
C VAL A 43 -20.17 19.10 7.53
N ASN A 44 -20.38 20.01 6.56
CA ASN A 44 -20.84 19.59 5.23
C ASN A 44 -19.78 18.78 4.45
N LEU A 45 -20.22 18.03 3.45
CA LEU A 45 -19.33 17.15 2.65
C LEU A 45 -18.16 17.88 2.02
N LYS A 46 -18.35 19.14 1.56
CA LYS A 46 -17.28 19.95 0.98
C LYS A 46 -16.16 20.18 2.01
N LYS A 47 -16.53 20.63 3.23
CA LYS A 47 -15.59 20.85 4.33
C LYS A 47 -14.94 19.56 4.80
N ALA A 48 -15.68 18.45 4.84
CA ALA A 48 -15.17 17.13 5.17
C ALA A 48 -14.09 16.68 4.14
N LYS A 49 -14.32 16.89 2.83
CA LYS A 49 -13.35 16.58 1.77
C LYS A 49 -12.09 17.43 1.86
N GLU A 50 -12.24 18.73 2.16
CA GLU A 50 -11.09 19.63 2.39
C GLU A 50 -10.23 19.13 3.56
N LEU A 51 -10.84 18.75 4.68
CA LEU A 51 -10.14 18.20 5.85
C LEU A 51 -9.46 16.87 5.53
N GLN A 52 -10.15 15.94 4.85
CA GLN A 52 -9.60 14.67 4.40
C GLN A 52 -8.30 14.89 3.61
N THR A 53 -8.35 15.74 2.59
CA THR A 53 -7.22 16.03 1.71
C THR A 53 -6.09 16.74 2.45
N SER A 54 -6.41 17.76 3.27
CA SER A 54 -5.43 18.49 4.08
C SER A 54 -4.70 17.57 5.06
N TYR A 55 -5.42 16.68 5.73
CA TYR A 55 -4.82 15.74 6.68
C TYR A 55 -3.95 14.70 5.99
N PHE A 56 -4.38 14.18 4.83
CA PHE A 56 -3.55 13.29 4.02
C PHE A 56 -2.20 13.94 3.67
N HIS A 57 -2.22 15.17 3.18
CA HIS A 57 -0.98 15.87 2.81
C HIS A 57 -0.08 16.21 4.01
N LYS A 58 -0.67 16.57 5.15
CA LYS A 58 0.10 17.03 6.32
C LYS A 58 0.55 15.88 7.23
N TYR A 59 -0.24 14.81 7.34
CA TYR A 59 -0.04 13.74 8.31
C TYR A 59 0.09 12.34 7.65
N ASN A 60 0.29 12.28 6.35
CA ASN A 60 0.44 11.09 5.50
C ASN A 60 -0.83 10.23 5.33
N THR A 61 -1.77 10.28 6.27
CA THR A 61 -3.11 9.71 6.12
C THR A 61 -4.15 10.65 6.74
N SER A 62 -5.38 10.59 6.22
CA SER A 62 -6.51 11.32 6.80
C SER A 62 -6.79 10.85 8.24
N LEU A 63 -6.68 9.55 8.49
CA LEU A 63 -6.85 8.95 9.82
C LEU A 63 -5.90 9.56 10.86
N ASN A 64 -4.61 9.68 10.53
CA ASN A 64 -3.62 10.23 11.47
C ASN A 64 -3.96 11.69 11.85
N GLY A 65 -4.37 12.51 10.88
CA GLY A 65 -4.84 13.86 11.17
C GLY A 65 -6.10 13.89 12.05
N LEU A 66 -7.05 12.98 11.81
CA LEU A 66 -8.28 12.85 12.61
C LEU A 66 -7.99 12.41 14.04
N MET A 67 -7.07 11.48 14.24
CA MET A 67 -6.64 11.05 15.59
C MET A 67 -6.02 12.20 16.37
N ILE A 68 -5.09 12.94 15.74
CA ILE A 68 -4.37 14.06 16.37
C ILE A 68 -5.32 15.19 16.76
N HIS A 69 -6.20 15.62 15.86
CA HIS A 69 -6.99 16.83 16.03
C HIS A 69 -8.39 16.60 16.61
N HIS A 70 -8.94 15.40 16.42
CA HIS A 70 -10.35 15.13 16.77
C HIS A 70 -10.53 13.90 17.66
N LYS A 71 -9.43 13.25 18.07
CA LYS A 71 -9.45 12.05 18.94
C LYS A 71 -10.38 10.96 18.40
N VAL A 72 -10.43 10.81 17.08
CA VAL A 72 -11.20 9.77 16.40
C VAL A 72 -10.66 8.40 16.80
N ASP A 73 -11.57 7.46 17.11
CA ASP A 73 -11.20 6.06 17.29
C ASP A 73 -10.78 5.48 15.93
N PRO A 74 -9.52 5.05 15.78
CA PRO A 74 -9.05 4.52 14.50
C PRO A 74 -9.74 3.22 14.07
N LYS A 75 -10.17 2.38 15.02
CA LYS A 75 -10.88 1.14 14.70
C LYS A 75 -12.27 1.41 14.11
N ASP A 76 -12.99 2.35 14.71
CA ASP A 76 -14.29 2.80 14.21
C ASP A 76 -14.17 3.38 12.79
N PHE A 77 -13.17 4.26 12.59
CA PHE A 77 -12.87 4.83 11.28
C PHE A 77 -12.57 3.74 10.23
N LEU A 78 -11.61 2.85 10.50
CA LEU A 78 -11.18 1.82 9.56
C LEU A 78 -12.33 0.88 9.19
N LYS A 79 -13.13 0.44 10.17
CA LYS A 79 -14.31 -0.38 9.93
C LYS A 79 -15.32 0.30 9.00
N PHE A 80 -15.58 1.59 9.23
CA PHE A 80 -16.53 2.35 8.42
C PHE A 80 -16.05 2.56 6.99
N VAL A 81 -14.78 2.95 6.81
CA VAL A 81 -14.28 3.34 5.49
C VAL A 81 -13.98 2.15 4.59
N HIS A 82 -13.69 0.97 5.14
CA HIS A 82 -13.42 -0.25 4.40
C HIS A 82 -14.65 -1.14 4.18
N ASP A 83 -15.83 -0.73 4.67
CA ASP A 83 -17.11 -1.36 4.32
C ASP A 83 -17.56 -0.91 2.92
N ILE A 84 -16.96 -1.49 1.89
CA ILE A 84 -17.12 -1.17 0.47
C ILE A 84 -17.48 -2.40 -0.37
N ASP A 85 -18.00 -2.16 -1.56
CA ASP A 85 -18.29 -3.22 -2.53
C ASP A 85 -17.04 -3.52 -3.38
N LEU A 86 -16.56 -4.75 -3.30
CA LEU A 86 -15.42 -5.23 -4.08
C LEU A 86 -15.83 -6.04 -5.32
N SER A 87 -17.12 -6.12 -5.65
CA SER A 87 -17.62 -6.89 -6.81
C SER A 87 -17.08 -6.38 -8.16
N CYS A 88 -16.56 -5.15 -8.19
CA CYS A 88 -15.87 -4.59 -9.36
C CYS A 88 -14.51 -5.27 -9.63
N LEU A 89 -13.89 -5.92 -8.64
CA LEU A 89 -12.65 -6.65 -8.81
C LEU A 89 -12.92 -8.06 -9.34
N ASN A 90 -12.24 -8.42 -10.41
CA ASN A 90 -12.22 -9.78 -10.94
C ASN A 90 -10.94 -10.51 -10.51
N LYS A 91 -10.99 -11.84 -10.54
CA LYS A 91 -9.77 -12.66 -10.35
C LYS A 91 -8.69 -12.24 -11.33
N ASN A 92 -7.47 -12.10 -10.84
CA ASN A 92 -6.33 -11.70 -11.64
C ASN A 92 -5.41 -12.91 -11.89
N ASP A 93 -5.79 -13.74 -12.86
CA ASP A 93 -5.06 -14.97 -13.19
C ASP A 93 -3.64 -14.70 -13.68
N ILE A 94 -3.38 -13.55 -14.31
CA ILE A 94 -2.05 -13.15 -14.76
C ILE A 94 -1.15 -12.87 -13.55
N LEU A 95 -1.61 -12.03 -12.63
CA LEU A 95 -0.87 -11.75 -11.39
C LEU A 95 -0.69 -13.01 -10.56
N ARG A 96 -1.74 -13.82 -10.41
CA ARG A 96 -1.70 -15.10 -9.69
C ARG A 96 -0.62 -16.01 -10.26
N ASN A 97 -0.57 -16.17 -11.58
CA ASN A 97 0.41 -17.03 -12.23
C ASN A 97 1.86 -16.56 -11.99
N GLU A 98 2.13 -15.26 -12.07
CA GLU A 98 3.47 -14.73 -11.79
C GLU A 98 3.85 -14.87 -10.30
N LEU A 99 2.90 -14.65 -9.38
CA LEU A 99 3.14 -14.83 -7.93
C LEU A 99 3.44 -16.30 -7.58
N ILE A 100 2.74 -17.29 -8.17
CA ILE A 100 3.00 -18.73 -7.95
C ILE A 100 4.40 -19.11 -8.41
N ASN A 101 4.79 -18.65 -9.60
CA ASN A 101 6.06 -19.03 -10.21
C ASN A 101 7.28 -18.26 -9.66
N LEU A 102 7.06 -17.32 -8.75
CA LEU A 102 8.12 -16.54 -8.11
C LEU A 102 8.45 -17.13 -6.74
N ASN A 103 9.59 -17.85 -6.67
CA ASN A 103 10.06 -18.46 -5.41
C ASN A 103 10.68 -17.43 -4.46
N LEU A 104 9.83 -16.53 -3.95
CA LEU A 104 10.16 -15.49 -2.96
C LEU A 104 9.06 -15.45 -1.90
N LYS A 105 9.39 -15.00 -0.71
CA LYS A 105 8.37 -14.64 0.28
C LYS A 105 7.65 -13.36 -0.14
N LYS A 106 6.35 -13.33 0.06
CA LYS A 106 5.45 -12.27 -0.41
C LYS A 106 4.62 -11.74 0.74
N TYR A 107 4.65 -10.44 0.93
CA TYR A 107 3.95 -9.78 2.03
C TYR A 107 3.16 -8.58 1.52
N VAL A 108 2.01 -8.34 2.12
CA VAL A 108 1.31 -7.07 1.94
C VAL A 108 1.76 -6.10 3.02
N PHE A 109 2.07 -4.86 2.63
CA PHE A 109 2.49 -3.78 3.51
C PHE A 109 1.67 -2.52 3.24
N THR A 110 0.60 -2.30 4.02
CA THR A 110 -0.43 -1.29 3.72
C THR A 110 -0.67 -0.29 4.85
N ASN A 111 -1.14 0.91 4.50
CA ASN A 111 -1.73 1.88 5.43
C ASN A 111 -3.24 1.62 5.67
N GLY A 112 -3.83 0.65 5.00
CA GLY A 112 -5.18 0.16 5.25
C GLY A 112 -5.25 -0.79 6.43
N SER A 113 -6.44 -1.35 6.72
CA SER A 113 -6.61 -2.41 7.71
C SER A 113 -6.33 -3.78 7.09
N ARG A 114 -5.94 -4.75 7.94
CA ARG A 114 -5.76 -6.15 7.56
C ARG A 114 -7.00 -6.72 6.86
N GLU A 115 -8.17 -6.50 7.44
CA GLU A 115 -9.44 -7.00 6.88
C GLU A 115 -9.68 -6.47 5.46
N HIS A 116 -9.37 -5.19 5.20
CA HIS A 116 -9.46 -4.60 3.87
C HIS A 116 -8.53 -5.31 2.88
N ALA A 117 -7.26 -5.47 3.25
CA ALA A 117 -6.28 -6.14 2.41
C ALA A 117 -6.66 -7.62 2.15
N GLU A 118 -7.11 -8.35 3.18
CA GLU A 118 -7.58 -9.73 3.05
C GLU A 118 -8.78 -9.85 2.11
N ASN A 119 -9.74 -8.93 2.18
CA ASN A 119 -10.90 -8.91 1.28
C ASN A 119 -10.48 -8.66 -0.18
N ILE A 120 -9.52 -7.74 -0.41
CA ILE A 120 -8.99 -7.47 -1.76
C ILE A 120 -8.26 -8.69 -2.32
N ILE A 121 -7.29 -9.27 -1.59
CA ILE A 121 -6.52 -10.41 -2.12
C ILE A 121 -7.38 -11.66 -2.32
N ARG A 122 -8.42 -11.83 -1.50
CA ARG A 122 -9.43 -12.90 -1.68
C ARG A 122 -10.24 -12.68 -2.94
N GLN A 123 -10.74 -11.47 -3.17
CA GLN A 123 -11.50 -11.13 -4.36
C GLN A 123 -10.68 -11.32 -5.65
N LEU A 124 -9.38 -10.97 -5.59
CA LEU A 124 -8.44 -11.18 -6.70
C LEU A 124 -8.03 -12.66 -6.88
N GLY A 125 -8.37 -13.55 -5.94
CA GLY A 125 -8.03 -14.97 -5.97
C GLY A 125 -6.55 -15.25 -5.75
N ILE A 126 -5.85 -14.43 -4.93
CA ILE A 126 -4.41 -14.52 -4.65
C ILE A 126 -4.10 -14.61 -3.15
N GLU A 127 -5.09 -14.83 -2.29
CA GLU A 127 -4.93 -14.84 -0.83
C GLU A 127 -3.96 -15.90 -0.31
N ASP A 128 -3.93 -17.06 -0.96
CA ASP A 128 -3.08 -18.21 -0.64
C ASP A 128 -1.60 -18.03 -1.02
N LEU A 129 -1.24 -16.88 -1.62
CA LEU A 129 0.10 -16.61 -2.16
C LEU A 129 0.92 -15.64 -1.31
N PHE A 130 0.34 -15.07 -0.26
CA PHE A 130 1.01 -14.16 0.66
C PHE A 130 1.34 -14.84 1.99
N ASP A 131 2.57 -14.63 2.46
CA ASP A 131 3.05 -15.18 3.73
C ASP A 131 2.42 -14.46 4.94
N ASP A 132 2.22 -13.13 4.87
CA ASP A 132 1.53 -12.34 5.90
C ASP A 132 1.19 -10.93 5.38
N ILE A 133 0.41 -10.20 6.18
CA ILE A 133 0.02 -8.81 5.98
C ILE A 133 0.52 -7.98 7.16
N PHE A 134 1.11 -6.81 6.88
CA PHE A 134 1.39 -5.78 7.86
C PHE A 134 0.52 -4.56 7.57
N ASP A 135 -0.33 -4.23 8.52
CA ASP A 135 -1.35 -3.20 8.38
C ASP A 135 -1.09 -1.98 9.29
N ILE A 136 -1.95 -0.98 9.21
CA ILE A 136 -1.82 0.25 10.01
C ILE A 136 -1.98 0.00 11.52
N VAL A 137 -2.66 -1.09 11.94
CA VAL A 137 -2.82 -1.46 13.34
C VAL A 137 -1.53 -2.10 13.87
N ASP A 138 -0.91 -3.00 13.11
CA ASP A 138 0.42 -3.54 13.36
C ASP A 138 1.47 -2.42 13.49
N ALA A 139 1.33 -1.38 12.65
CA ALA A 139 2.15 -0.18 12.67
C ALA A 139 1.86 0.75 13.87
N LYS A 140 0.95 0.38 14.78
CA LYS A 140 0.51 1.26 15.89
C LYS A 140 0.06 2.63 15.41
N TYR A 141 -0.57 2.65 14.24
CA TYR A 141 -1.07 3.84 13.55
C TYR A 141 -0.01 4.85 13.10
N PHE A 142 1.28 4.47 13.06
CA PHE A 142 2.30 5.25 12.35
C PHE A 142 2.14 4.99 10.84
N PRO A 143 1.70 5.97 10.03
CA PRO A 143 1.48 5.72 8.60
C PRO A 143 2.81 5.74 7.82
N LYS A 144 2.90 5.03 6.71
CA LYS A 144 3.98 5.23 5.73
C LYS A 144 4.01 6.71 5.28
N PRO A 145 5.17 7.36 5.16
CA PRO A 145 6.54 6.86 5.34
C PRO A 145 7.15 7.15 6.74
N ASP A 146 6.45 6.94 7.84
CA ASP A 146 7.03 7.08 9.17
C ASP A 146 8.06 5.96 9.44
N PRO A 147 9.30 6.26 9.89
CA PRO A 147 10.33 5.25 10.15
C PRO A 147 9.89 4.13 11.11
N ASN A 148 9.09 4.46 12.14
CA ASN A 148 8.61 3.46 13.10
C ASN A 148 7.74 2.38 12.44
N ASN A 149 6.99 2.74 11.39
CA ASN A 149 6.20 1.81 10.60
C ASN A 149 7.10 0.73 9.98
N TYR A 150 8.19 1.15 9.31
CA TYR A 150 9.13 0.23 8.66
C TYR A 150 9.88 -0.64 9.65
N ASP A 151 10.31 -0.08 10.79
CA ASP A 151 11.00 -0.83 11.86
C ASP A 151 10.09 -1.92 12.44
N LEU A 152 8.81 -1.61 12.68
CA LEU A 152 7.83 -2.59 13.17
C LEU A 152 7.57 -3.67 12.13
N MET A 153 7.45 -3.33 10.87
CA MET A 153 7.25 -4.27 9.75
C MET A 153 8.45 -5.23 9.62
N LEU A 154 9.68 -4.71 9.60
CA LEU A 154 10.89 -5.54 9.50
C LEU A 154 11.00 -6.50 10.69
N LYS A 155 10.66 -6.05 11.90
CA LYS A 155 10.65 -6.90 13.11
C LYS A 155 9.60 -8.00 13.03
N LYS A 156 8.38 -7.67 12.55
CA LYS A 156 7.29 -8.66 12.43
C LYS A 156 7.62 -9.73 11.41
N PHE A 157 8.09 -9.35 10.23
CA PHE A 157 8.39 -10.29 9.16
C PHE A 157 9.75 -10.97 9.28
N GLN A 158 10.64 -10.46 10.13
CA GLN A 158 12.02 -10.96 10.32
C GLN A 158 12.79 -11.04 9.01
N ILE A 159 12.68 -10.00 8.18
CA ILE A 159 13.31 -9.91 6.86
C ILE A 159 14.47 -8.89 6.85
N ASP A 160 15.49 -9.18 6.03
CA ASP A 160 16.57 -8.22 5.76
C ASP A 160 16.12 -7.22 4.67
N PRO A 161 16.11 -5.92 4.94
CA PRO A 161 15.74 -4.91 3.96
C PRO A 161 16.64 -4.96 2.71
N LYS A 162 17.90 -5.38 2.82
CA LYS A 162 18.82 -5.49 1.67
C LYS A 162 18.50 -6.66 0.74
N GLU A 163 17.77 -7.65 1.22
CA GLU A 163 17.27 -8.81 0.47
C GLU A 163 15.78 -8.65 0.10
N THR A 164 15.25 -7.44 0.25
CA THR A 164 13.82 -7.15 0.08
C THR A 164 13.60 -6.15 -1.05
N LEU A 165 12.56 -6.38 -1.84
CA LEU A 165 12.04 -5.48 -2.85
C LEU A 165 10.69 -4.96 -2.38
N TYR A 166 10.41 -3.66 -2.59
CA TYR A 166 9.13 -3.05 -2.21
C TYR A 166 8.49 -2.33 -3.40
N ILE A 167 7.26 -2.73 -3.75
CA ILE A 167 6.44 -2.14 -4.81
C ILE A 167 5.36 -1.26 -4.19
N GLU A 168 5.30 0.00 -4.61
CA GLU A 168 4.45 1.05 -4.01
C GLU A 168 4.05 2.05 -5.11
N ASP A 169 2.83 2.55 -5.09
CA ASP A 169 2.31 3.55 -6.04
C ASP A 169 2.47 5.00 -5.53
N ILE A 170 2.62 5.22 -4.23
CA ILE A 170 2.92 6.54 -3.63
C ILE A 170 4.44 6.69 -3.48
N ALA A 171 5.07 7.38 -4.42
CA ALA A 171 6.54 7.49 -4.51
C ALA A 171 7.21 7.84 -3.17
N LYS A 172 6.69 8.83 -2.42
CA LYS A 172 7.28 9.25 -1.13
C LYS A 172 7.39 8.12 -0.10
N ASN A 173 6.49 7.11 -0.16
CA ASN A 173 6.52 5.98 0.76
C ASN A 173 7.76 5.10 0.57
N LEU A 174 8.42 5.14 -0.57
CA LEU A 174 9.66 4.41 -0.83
C LEU A 174 10.90 5.01 -0.14
N SER A 175 10.80 6.24 0.33
CA SER A 175 11.96 7.01 0.84
C SER A 175 12.65 6.37 2.05
N ILE A 176 11.90 5.82 3.00
CA ILE A 176 12.44 5.15 4.19
C ILE A 176 12.95 3.77 3.84
N ALA A 177 12.20 2.99 3.04
CA ALA A 177 12.64 1.69 2.54
C ALA A 177 14.02 1.78 1.87
N LYS A 178 14.22 2.80 1.03
CA LYS A 178 15.52 3.05 0.39
C LYS A 178 16.65 3.29 1.38
N LYS A 179 16.42 4.11 2.42
CA LYS A 179 17.42 4.39 3.47
C LYS A 179 17.83 3.13 4.22
N LEU A 180 16.91 2.18 4.38
CA LEU A 180 17.15 0.89 5.02
C LEU A 180 17.86 -0.11 4.09
N GLY A 181 18.02 0.20 2.80
CA GLY A 181 18.71 -0.63 1.82
C GLY A 181 17.80 -1.47 0.93
N THR A 182 16.48 -1.37 1.11
CA THR A 182 15.46 -2.05 0.30
C THR A 182 15.55 -1.62 -1.17
N THR A 183 15.35 -2.56 -2.08
CA THR A 183 15.18 -2.25 -3.50
C THR A 183 13.79 -1.68 -3.72
N THR A 184 13.72 -0.46 -4.21
CA THR A 184 12.47 0.31 -4.30
C THR A 184 11.94 0.33 -5.73
N VAL A 185 10.66 0.05 -5.87
CA VAL A 185 9.95 0.00 -7.15
C VAL A 185 8.71 0.88 -7.07
N TRP A 186 8.68 1.92 -7.86
CA TRP A 186 7.51 2.77 -7.97
C TRP A 186 6.63 2.31 -9.15
N LEU A 187 5.42 1.88 -8.84
CA LEU A 187 4.37 1.70 -9.84
C LEU A 187 3.86 3.08 -10.22
N ILE A 188 4.05 3.45 -11.51
CA ILE A 188 3.74 4.79 -12.00
C ILE A 188 2.26 5.09 -11.76
N ASN A 189 2.01 6.11 -10.94
CA ASN A 189 0.71 6.65 -10.62
C ASN A 189 0.65 8.08 -11.16
N GLU A 190 -0.30 8.37 -12.04
CA GLU A 190 -0.44 9.69 -12.68
C GLU A 190 -1.08 10.73 -11.76
N GLU A 191 -1.69 10.30 -10.66
CA GLU A 191 -2.25 11.18 -9.65
C GLU A 191 -1.17 12.01 -8.96
N GLN A 192 -1.42 13.31 -8.77
CA GLN A 192 -0.43 14.21 -8.19
C GLN A 192 0.07 13.78 -6.80
N TRP A 193 -0.80 13.16 -6.00
CA TRP A 193 -0.44 12.66 -4.68
C TRP A 193 0.44 11.41 -4.73
N GLY A 194 0.28 10.56 -5.76
CA GLY A 194 1.10 9.35 -5.97
C GLY A 194 2.48 9.68 -6.52
N LYS A 195 2.57 10.58 -7.51
CA LYS A 195 3.83 10.95 -8.19
C LYS A 195 4.69 11.98 -7.45
N LYS A 196 4.20 12.56 -6.35
CA LYS A 196 5.02 13.49 -5.57
C LYS A 196 6.33 12.83 -5.13
N ASP A 197 7.45 13.48 -5.43
CA ASP A 197 8.81 13.00 -5.18
C ASP A 197 9.24 11.78 -6.04
N SER A 198 8.55 11.48 -7.14
CA SER A 198 8.88 10.37 -8.04
C SER A 198 10.14 10.61 -8.89
N ASP A 199 10.71 11.81 -8.85
CA ASP A 199 11.99 12.18 -9.48
C ASP A 199 13.21 11.95 -8.56
N LYS A 200 12.99 11.58 -7.29
CA LYS A 200 14.05 11.45 -6.30
C LYS A 200 14.85 10.15 -6.46
N GLU A 201 16.10 10.19 -6.01
CA GLU A 201 17.07 9.08 -6.09
C GLU A 201 16.70 7.86 -5.23
N PHE A 202 15.68 7.96 -4.41
CA PHE A 202 15.24 6.83 -3.60
C PHE A 202 14.39 5.80 -4.37
N ILE A 203 14.15 5.98 -5.67
CA ILE A 203 13.45 5.04 -6.55
C ILE A 203 14.48 4.32 -7.41
N ASP A 204 14.57 2.97 -7.25
CA ASP A 204 15.47 2.15 -8.07
C ASP A 204 14.86 1.78 -9.42
N TYR A 205 13.55 1.51 -9.46
CA TYR A 205 12.80 1.11 -10.65
C TYR A 205 11.48 1.86 -10.76
N LYS A 206 11.10 2.17 -12.00
CA LYS A 206 9.78 2.73 -12.34
C LYS A 206 9.09 1.76 -13.27
N ILE A 207 7.91 1.29 -12.90
CA ILE A 207 7.15 0.29 -13.65
C ILE A 207 5.74 0.78 -13.96
N LYS A 208 5.12 0.20 -14.98
CA LYS A 208 3.72 0.48 -15.36
C LYS A 208 2.78 -0.68 -15.06
N ASN A 209 3.32 -1.89 -14.85
CA ASN A 209 2.52 -3.08 -14.61
C ASN A 209 3.28 -4.05 -13.71
N VAL A 210 2.63 -4.46 -12.62
CA VAL A 210 3.23 -5.33 -11.61
C VAL A 210 3.52 -6.73 -12.18
N SER A 211 2.55 -7.32 -12.88
CA SER A 211 2.67 -8.69 -13.41
C SER A 211 3.82 -8.82 -14.42
N LEU A 212 3.99 -7.82 -15.31
CA LEU A 212 5.11 -7.80 -16.26
C LEU A 212 6.45 -7.69 -15.53
N PHE A 213 6.55 -6.85 -14.50
CA PHE A 213 7.77 -6.73 -13.72
C PHE A 213 8.11 -8.00 -12.94
N LEU A 214 7.12 -8.67 -12.35
CA LEU A 214 7.33 -9.97 -11.68
C LEU A 214 7.81 -11.03 -12.65
N LYS A 215 7.28 -11.06 -13.88
CA LYS A 215 7.76 -11.94 -14.96
C LYS A 215 9.24 -11.69 -15.30
N GLU A 216 9.66 -10.42 -15.39
CA GLU A 216 11.07 -10.06 -15.61
C GLU A 216 11.97 -10.57 -14.48
N ILE A 217 11.56 -10.36 -13.20
CA ILE A 217 12.31 -10.86 -12.04
C ILE A 217 12.44 -12.39 -12.10
N ARG A 218 11.35 -13.09 -12.41
CA ARG A 218 11.34 -14.56 -12.50
C ARG A 218 12.33 -15.06 -13.57
N LEU A 219 12.30 -14.46 -14.75
CA LEU A 219 13.21 -14.84 -15.83
C LEU A 219 14.68 -14.58 -15.46
N LEU A 220 15.00 -13.46 -14.81
CA LEU A 220 16.34 -13.14 -14.34
C LEU A 220 16.85 -14.14 -13.29
N LYS A 221 15.96 -14.66 -12.42
CA LYS A 221 16.33 -15.64 -11.39
C LYS A 221 16.44 -17.09 -11.91
N SER A 222 15.92 -17.35 -13.10
CA SER A 222 15.97 -18.66 -13.76
C SER A 222 17.16 -18.80 -14.71
N ALA A 223 17.89 -17.71 -14.99
CA ALA A 223 19.07 -17.65 -15.85
C ALA A 223 20.36 -17.80 -15.02
#